data_5b210f76f6ba9eb0c9aa0332450af7c5
#
_entry.id   5b210f76f6ba9eb0c9aa0332450af7c5
#
_cell.length_a   1.000
_cell.length_b   1.000
_cell.length_c   1.000
_cell.angle_alpha   90.00
_cell.angle_beta   90.00
_cell.angle_gamma   90.00
#
_symmetry.space_group_name_H-M   'P 1'
#
loop_
_entity.id
_entity.type
_entity.pdbx_description
1 polymer ?
#
loop_
_entity_poly.entity_id
_entity_poly.type
_entity_poly.pdbx_seq_one_letter_code
_entity_poly.pdbx_strand_id
1 'polypeptide(L)'
;MAFEELFQKYDRLFLFDTETTGLAFSRDEIIEFAAVVVEMQNGVPTVTEEYDELITLSPGNTIPPKIQQLTGITNEAVQEKGIPKEQLCADIARMVSGNTLLLAYNAHFDLSFLFYLLLRNGDPAILKGKDKLDLLTVYKDRRNYPHKLCNAIEAYGLAGKVVNSHRAVDDVIATVEVMKEMEKEKSDLLRYVNLFGYHPTYGLGSKPISSVTYKPQPTPARHPLYENQEALW
;
A
#
# COMPACT_ATOMS: atom_id res chain seq x y z
N MET A 1 -2.16 16.86 -16.51
CA MET A 1 -1.19 15.72 -16.57
C MET A 1 -1.57 14.72 -15.50
N ALA A 2 -1.19 13.43 -15.64
CA ALA A 2 -1.47 12.47 -14.56
C ALA A 2 -0.73 12.89 -13.27
N PHE A 3 -1.45 12.84 -12.13
CA PHE A 3 -0.92 13.15 -10.79
C PHE A 3 -0.38 14.57 -10.60
N GLU A 4 -0.83 15.54 -11.39
CA GLU A 4 -0.31 16.90 -11.35
C GLU A 4 -0.43 17.53 -9.95
N GLU A 5 -1.60 17.42 -9.30
CA GLU A 5 -1.80 17.96 -7.96
C GLU A 5 -0.94 17.27 -6.89
N LEU A 6 -0.69 15.96 -7.03
CA LEU A 6 0.20 15.24 -6.14
C LEU A 6 1.65 15.71 -6.29
N PHE A 7 2.13 15.87 -7.52
CA PHE A 7 3.51 16.33 -7.79
C PHE A 7 3.71 17.84 -7.58
N GLN A 8 2.65 18.63 -7.39
CA GLN A 8 2.77 19.99 -6.85
C GLN A 8 3.12 20.00 -5.36
N LYS A 9 2.77 18.93 -4.65
CA LYS A 9 2.98 18.81 -3.21
C LYS A 9 4.13 17.87 -2.82
N TYR A 10 4.34 16.80 -3.56
CA TYR A 10 5.34 15.77 -3.27
C TYR A 10 6.37 15.67 -4.38
N ASP A 11 7.62 15.42 -4.01
CA ASP A 11 8.70 15.15 -4.97
C ASP A 11 8.62 13.72 -5.50
N ARG A 12 8.07 12.81 -4.67
CA ARG A 12 8.10 11.37 -4.89
C ARG A 12 6.82 10.69 -4.43
N LEU A 13 6.33 9.75 -5.23
CA LEU A 13 5.27 8.82 -4.86
C LEU A 13 5.89 7.44 -4.64
N PHE A 14 5.71 6.87 -3.47
CA PHE A 14 6.21 5.56 -3.09
C PHE A 14 5.02 4.60 -2.93
N LEU A 15 4.78 3.78 -3.95
CA LEU A 15 3.75 2.75 -3.93
C LEU A 15 4.39 1.43 -3.47
N PHE A 16 3.76 0.73 -2.56
CA PHE A 16 4.29 -0.53 -2.03
C PHE A 16 3.20 -1.51 -1.65
N ASP A 17 3.58 -2.78 -1.58
CA ASP A 17 2.73 -3.90 -1.19
C ASP A 17 3.56 -4.94 -0.42
N THR A 18 2.92 -5.75 0.42
CA THR A 18 3.58 -6.75 1.26
C THR A 18 2.85 -8.07 1.22
N GLU A 19 3.57 -9.16 0.93
CA GLU A 19 3.11 -10.49 1.27
C GLU A 19 3.62 -10.88 2.66
N THR A 20 2.78 -11.55 3.43
CA THR A 20 3.03 -11.79 4.85
C THR A 20 2.70 -13.22 5.26
N THR A 21 3.25 -13.68 6.39
CA THR A 21 2.94 -15.02 6.94
C THR A 21 1.52 -15.13 7.49
N GLY A 22 0.81 -14.00 7.68
CA GLY A 22 -0.54 -13.95 8.22
C GLY A 22 -1.05 -12.52 8.37
N LEU A 23 -2.08 -12.30 9.18
CA LEU A 23 -2.77 -11.01 9.28
C LEU A 23 -2.42 -10.21 10.55
N ALA A 24 -1.66 -10.79 11.48
CA ALA A 24 -1.36 -10.17 12.76
C ALA A 24 -0.01 -9.45 12.72
N PHE A 25 0.02 -8.20 12.25
CA PHE A 25 1.22 -7.38 12.07
C PHE A 25 2.15 -7.28 13.30
N SER A 26 1.63 -7.53 14.52
CA SER A 26 2.46 -7.59 15.74
C SER A 26 3.18 -8.92 15.94
N ARG A 27 2.86 -9.97 15.17
CA ARG A 27 3.39 -11.33 15.31
C ARG A 27 3.87 -11.91 13.98
N ASP A 28 3.07 -11.73 12.94
CA ASP A 28 3.35 -12.26 11.62
C ASP A 28 4.43 -11.41 10.92
N GLU A 29 5.07 -11.94 9.89
CA GLU A 29 6.25 -11.34 9.26
C GLU A 29 6.02 -11.09 7.77
N ILE A 30 6.68 -10.07 7.24
CA ILE A 30 6.77 -9.84 5.78
C ILE A 30 7.65 -10.93 5.17
N ILE A 31 7.19 -11.54 4.08
CA ILE A 31 7.91 -12.56 3.31
C ILE A 31 8.32 -12.08 1.91
N GLU A 32 7.62 -11.06 1.38
CA GLU A 32 7.96 -10.34 0.18
C GLU A 32 7.60 -8.87 0.36
N PHE A 33 8.45 -7.99 -0.11
CA PHE A 33 8.22 -6.56 -0.13
C PHE A 33 8.51 -6.04 -1.53
N ALA A 34 7.51 -5.42 -2.13
CA ALA A 34 7.69 -4.75 -3.42
C ALA A 34 7.32 -3.27 -3.32
N ALA A 35 8.03 -2.45 -4.09
CA ALA A 35 7.75 -1.03 -4.18
C ALA A 35 8.08 -0.47 -5.56
N VAL A 36 7.38 0.59 -5.91
CA VAL A 36 7.63 1.40 -7.10
C VAL A 36 7.76 2.86 -6.67
N VAL A 37 8.86 3.49 -7.07
CA VAL A 37 9.05 4.93 -6.88
C VAL A 37 8.72 5.64 -8.18
N VAL A 38 7.82 6.63 -8.09
CA VAL A 38 7.46 7.48 -9.23
C VAL A 38 7.91 8.90 -8.94
N GLU A 39 8.64 9.49 -9.86
CA GLU A 39 9.13 10.88 -9.79
C GLU A 39 8.78 11.62 -11.07
N MET A 40 8.79 12.95 -11.01
CA MET A 40 8.58 13.78 -12.19
C MET A 40 9.88 13.89 -12.98
N GLN A 41 9.92 13.34 -14.19
CA GLN A 41 11.05 13.49 -15.11
C GLN A 41 10.62 14.24 -16.37
N ASN A 42 11.22 15.38 -16.63
CA ASN A 42 10.89 16.23 -17.79
C ASN A 42 9.39 16.57 -17.91
N GLY A 43 8.72 16.74 -16.78
CA GLY A 43 7.28 17.03 -16.74
C GLY A 43 6.37 15.80 -16.92
N VAL A 44 6.93 14.58 -16.89
CA VAL A 44 6.18 13.32 -17.01
C VAL A 44 6.40 12.46 -15.76
N PRO A 45 5.33 11.96 -15.10
CA PRO A 45 5.45 10.98 -14.04
C PRO A 45 6.11 9.69 -14.57
N THR A 46 7.26 9.35 -14.04
CA THR A 46 8.09 8.23 -14.51
C THR A 46 8.45 7.32 -13.33
N VAL A 47 8.36 6.02 -13.53
CA VAL A 47 8.92 5.03 -12.60
C VAL A 47 10.44 5.15 -12.64
N THR A 48 11.03 5.52 -11.51
CA THR A 48 12.49 5.71 -11.38
C THR A 48 13.17 4.59 -10.65
N GLU A 49 12.40 3.81 -9.88
CA GLU A 49 12.91 2.64 -9.17
C GLU A 49 11.79 1.60 -9.03
N GLU A 50 12.12 0.35 -9.30
CA GLU A 50 11.33 -0.84 -8.98
C GLU A 50 12.12 -1.67 -7.99
N TYR A 51 11.46 -2.14 -6.93
CA TYR A 51 12.03 -2.94 -5.86
C TYR A 51 11.16 -4.16 -5.61
N ASP A 52 11.76 -5.35 -5.58
CA ASP A 52 11.08 -6.62 -5.32
C ASP A 52 12.05 -7.57 -4.65
N GLU A 53 11.83 -7.87 -3.35
CA GLU A 53 12.71 -8.73 -2.58
C GLU A 53 11.92 -9.68 -1.67
N LEU A 54 12.37 -10.93 -1.61
CA LEU A 54 11.97 -11.86 -0.57
C LEU A 54 12.71 -11.55 0.73
N ILE A 55 12.04 -11.77 1.86
CA ILE A 55 12.55 -11.37 3.18
C ILE A 55 12.78 -12.60 4.04
N THR A 56 13.97 -12.73 4.58
CA THR A 56 14.34 -13.85 5.48
C THR A 56 13.49 -13.80 6.75
N LEU A 57 12.88 -14.93 7.11
CA LEU A 57 12.12 -15.07 8.34
C LEU A 57 13.01 -15.13 9.59
N SER A 58 12.45 -14.77 10.72
CA SER A 58 13.09 -14.97 12.03
C SER A 58 13.33 -16.45 12.30
N PRO A 59 14.40 -16.82 13.02
CA PRO A 59 14.72 -18.21 13.33
C PRO A 59 13.53 -18.95 13.96
N GLY A 60 13.21 -20.13 13.41
CA GLY A 60 12.11 -20.97 13.85
C GLY A 60 10.73 -20.62 13.28
N ASN A 61 10.59 -19.51 12.56
CA ASN A 61 9.36 -19.15 11.86
C ASN A 61 9.30 -19.79 10.47
N THR A 62 8.08 -20.07 10.02
CA THR A 62 7.82 -20.67 8.70
C THR A 62 6.60 -20.02 8.06
N ILE A 63 6.56 -20.08 6.74
CA ILE A 63 5.38 -19.64 5.97
C ILE A 63 4.31 -20.73 6.08
N PRO A 64 3.09 -20.40 6.56
CA PRO A 64 2.01 -21.38 6.62
C PRO A 64 1.67 -21.95 5.23
N PRO A 65 1.31 -23.24 5.11
CA PRO A 65 1.03 -23.88 3.81
C PRO A 65 -0.03 -23.14 2.98
N LYS A 66 -1.04 -22.57 3.64
CA LYS A 66 -2.08 -21.78 2.95
C LYS A 66 -1.51 -20.52 2.30
N ILE A 67 -0.55 -19.87 2.95
CA ILE A 67 0.11 -18.67 2.41
C ILE A 67 1.03 -19.07 1.26
N GLN A 68 1.81 -20.15 1.41
CA GLN A 68 2.64 -20.67 0.30
C GLN A 68 1.79 -21.00 -0.94
N GLN A 69 0.61 -21.59 -0.75
CA GLN A 69 -0.31 -21.87 -1.84
C GLN A 69 -0.88 -20.59 -2.49
N LEU A 70 -1.13 -19.55 -1.69
CA LEU A 70 -1.69 -18.27 -2.16
C LEU A 70 -0.67 -17.47 -2.96
N THR A 71 0.55 -17.31 -2.40
CA THR A 71 1.59 -16.42 -2.94
C THR A 71 2.60 -17.13 -3.85
N GLY A 72 2.66 -18.46 -3.77
CA GLY A 72 3.72 -19.25 -4.42
C GLY A 72 5.10 -19.13 -3.75
N ILE A 73 5.22 -18.37 -2.65
CA ILE A 73 6.48 -18.18 -1.93
C ILE A 73 6.67 -19.33 -0.95
N THR A 74 7.79 -20.05 -1.06
CA THR A 74 8.10 -21.20 -0.20
C THR A 74 9.12 -20.85 0.88
N ASN A 75 9.20 -21.69 1.92
CA ASN A 75 10.21 -21.54 2.98
C ASN A 75 11.64 -21.62 2.42
N GLU A 76 11.87 -22.50 1.44
CA GLU A 76 13.15 -22.66 0.78
C GLU A 76 13.53 -21.38 0.01
N ALA A 77 12.57 -20.78 -0.70
CA ALA A 77 12.81 -19.56 -1.47
C ALA A 77 13.24 -18.38 -0.57
N VAL A 78 12.56 -18.15 0.56
CA VAL A 78 12.94 -17.07 1.49
C VAL A 78 14.24 -17.38 2.23
N GLN A 79 14.58 -18.66 2.42
CA GLN A 79 15.85 -19.05 3.03
C GLN A 79 17.03 -18.86 2.08
N GLU A 80 16.85 -19.18 0.78
CA GLU A 80 17.91 -19.12 -0.22
C GLU A 80 18.14 -17.72 -0.79
N LYS A 81 17.05 -16.95 -0.97
CA LYS A 81 17.05 -15.68 -1.72
C LYS A 81 16.65 -14.48 -0.89
N GLY A 82 16.07 -14.72 0.31
CA GLY A 82 15.58 -13.62 1.15
C GLY A 82 16.71 -12.74 1.67
N ILE A 83 16.50 -11.42 1.60
CA ILE A 83 17.41 -10.44 2.20
C ILE A 83 17.15 -10.31 3.72
N PRO A 84 18.14 -9.87 4.51
CA PRO A 84 17.95 -9.52 5.92
C PRO A 84 16.94 -8.39 6.10
N LYS A 85 16.16 -8.41 7.18
CA LYS A 85 15.19 -7.37 7.53
C LYS A 85 15.83 -6.00 7.72
N GLU A 86 17.04 -5.96 8.26
CA GLU A 86 17.82 -4.73 8.46
C GLU A 86 18.18 -4.08 7.12
N GLN A 87 18.49 -4.88 6.10
CA GLN A 87 18.73 -4.39 4.73
C GLN A 87 17.45 -3.81 4.15
N LEU A 88 16.31 -4.52 4.25
CA LEU A 88 15.01 -4.00 3.82
C LEU A 88 14.70 -2.66 4.51
N CYS A 89 14.93 -2.55 5.83
CA CYS A 89 14.73 -1.30 6.56
C CYS A 89 15.59 -0.16 6.02
N ALA A 90 16.85 -0.42 5.69
CA ALA A 90 17.76 0.57 5.10
C ALA A 90 17.32 0.99 3.69
N ASP A 91 16.90 0.04 2.86
CA ASP A 91 16.41 0.31 1.52
C ASP A 91 15.11 1.14 1.55
N ILE A 92 14.16 0.79 2.42
CA ILE A 92 12.95 1.58 2.64
C ILE A 92 13.30 3.00 3.09
N ALA A 93 14.21 3.17 4.05
CA ALA A 93 14.62 4.49 4.53
C ALA A 93 15.17 5.37 3.39
N ARG A 94 15.93 4.78 2.47
CA ARG A 94 16.44 5.44 1.27
C ARG A 94 15.29 5.82 0.31
N MET A 95 14.40 4.88 -0.01
CA MET A 95 13.30 5.06 -0.97
C MET A 95 12.28 6.09 -0.48
N VAL A 96 11.97 6.13 0.82
CA VAL A 96 11.02 7.09 1.40
C VAL A 96 11.66 8.41 1.82
N SER A 97 12.94 8.64 1.53
CA SER A 97 13.63 9.88 1.89
C SER A 97 13.01 11.13 1.22
N GLY A 98 13.22 12.30 1.82
CA GLY A 98 12.72 13.57 1.28
C GLY A 98 11.19 13.73 1.41
N ASN A 99 10.58 14.51 0.53
CA ASN A 99 9.15 14.80 0.53
C ASN A 99 8.38 13.72 -0.27
N THR A 100 8.14 12.57 0.37
CA THR A 100 7.56 11.37 -0.24
C THR A 100 6.16 11.11 0.29
N LEU A 101 5.19 10.87 -0.61
CA LEU A 101 3.87 10.33 -0.30
C LEU A 101 3.92 8.80 -0.30
N LEU A 102 3.42 8.16 0.75
CA LEU A 102 3.32 6.70 0.86
C LEU A 102 1.95 6.25 0.37
N LEU A 103 1.91 5.25 -0.54
CA LEU A 103 0.67 4.77 -1.14
C LEU A 103 0.62 3.24 -1.15
N ALA A 104 -0.57 2.68 -0.88
CA ALA A 104 -0.84 1.27 -1.09
C ALA A 104 -2.34 1.04 -1.37
N TYR A 105 -2.68 -0.15 -1.83
CA TYR A 105 -4.07 -0.61 -1.90
C TYR A 105 -4.41 -1.35 -0.60
N ASN A 106 -5.29 -0.78 0.23
CA ASN A 106 -5.50 -1.17 1.64
C ASN A 106 -4.31 -0.80 2.55
N ALA A 107 -3.85 0.44 2.39
CA ALA A 107 -2.63 0.96 3.00
C ALA A 107 -2.54 0.79 4.53
N HIS A 108 -3.66 0.67 5.25
CA HIS A 108 -3.66 0.39 6.68
C HIS A 108 -2.94 -0.92 7.01
N PHE A 109 -3.13 -1.95 6.19
CA PHE A 109 -2.50 -3.27 6.37
C PHE A 109 -0.98 -3.18 6.20
N ASP A 110 -0.53 -2.72 5.05
CA ASP A 110 0.89 -2.66 4.71
C ASP A 110 1.68 -1.70 5.60
N LEU A 111 1.12 -0.54 5.90
CA LEU A 111 1.71 0.43 6.83
C LEU A 111 1.86 -0.14 8.25
N SER A 112 0.94 -1.00 8.69
CA SER A 112 1.03 -1.65 9.99
C SER A 112 2.18 -2.65 10.02
N PHE A 113 2.32 -3.50 9.01
CA PHE A 113 3.45 -4.42 8.89
C PHE A 113 4.79 -3.67 8.79
N LEU A 114 4.83 -2.63 7.95
CA LEU A 114 6.01 -1.79 7.79
C LEU A 114 6.44 -1.13 9.11
N PHE A 115 5.48 -0.59 9.87
CA PHE A 115 5.78 0.00 11.19
C PHE A 115 6.40 -1.02 12.15
N TYR A 116 5.84 -2.23 12.24
CA TYR A 116 6.38 -3.26 13.14
C TYR A 116 7.69 -3.85 12.66
N LEU A 117 7.93 -3.95 11.35
CA LEU A 117 9.23 -4.27 10.78
C LEU A 117 10.30 -3.26 11.23
N LEU A 118 10.03 -1.98 11.00
CA LEU A 118 10.94 -0.89 11.37
C LEU A 118 11.16 -0.78 12.88
N LEU A 119 10.12 -1.00 13.67
CA LEU A 119 10.22 -0.98 15.14
C LEU A 119 11.19 -2.05 15.68
N ARG A 120 11.31 -3.18 14.99
CA ARG A 120 12.11 -4.33 15.44
C ARG A 120 13.51 -4.36 14.81
N ASN A 121 13.66 -3.90 13.57
CA ASN A 121 14.86 -4.11 12.77
C ASN A 121 15.44 -2.82 12.18
N GLY A 122 14.84 -1.66 12.46
CA GLY A 122 15.24 -0.37 11.89
C GLY A 122 14.83 0.81 12.76
N ASP A 123 14.40 1.89 12.12
CA ASP A 123 13.93 3.11 12.79
C ASP A 123 12.53 3.49 12.28
N PRO A 124 11.47 3.33 13.08
CA PRO A 124 10.12 3.73 12.67
C PRO A 124 9.96 5.26 12.51
N ALA A 125 10.91 6.06 12.95
CA ALA A 125 10.87 7.51 12.79
C ALA A 125 10.95 7.94 11.32
N ILE A 126 11.42 7.09 10.41
CA ILE A 126 11.41 7.37 8.96
C ILE A 126 9.99 7.56 8.39
N LEU A 127 8.96 7.01 9.05
CA LEU A 127 7.56 7.18 8.68
C LEU A 127 6.92 8.43 9.28
N LYS A 128 7.63 9.10 10.22
CA LYS A 128 7.11 10.29 10.90
C LYS A 128 7.03 11.47 9.94
N GLY A 129 5.89 12.14 9.94
CA GLY A 129 5.65 13.29 9.06
C GLY A 129 5.42 12.93 7.58
N LYS A 130 5.47 11.64 7.21
CA LYS A 130 5.08 11.22 5.87
C LYS A 130 3.56 11.24 5.72
N ASP A 131 3.08 11.79 4.63
CA ASP A 131 1.67 11.68 4.24
C ASP A 131 1.38 10.30 3.62
N LYS A 132 0.12 9.86 3.69
CA LYS A 132 -0.31 8.53 3.27
C LYS A 132 -1.58 8.62 2.42
N LEU A 133 -1.68 7.77 1.40
CA LEU A 133 -2.87 7.65 0.56
C LEU A 133 -3.27 6.18 0.45
N ASP A 134 -4.51 5.89 0.82
CA ASP A 134 -5.12 4.56 0.66
C ASP A 134 -6.01 4.52 -0.58
N LEU A 135 -5.57 3.80 -1.61
CA LEU A 135 -6.33 3.69 -2.85
C LEU A 135 -7.59 2.84 -2.71
N LEU A 136 -7.64 1.93 -1.72
CA LEU A 136 -8.89 1.22 -1.38
C LEU A 136 -9.96 2.19 -0.88
N THR A 137 -9.60 3.18 -0.09
CA THR A 137 -10.53 4.23 0.36
C THR A 137 -11.09 5.02 -0.82
N VAL A 138 -10.25 5.39 -1.78
CA VAL A 138 -10.68 6.07 -3.02
C VAL A 138 -11.63 5.18 -3.83
N TYR A 139 -11.28 3.91 -3.99
CA TYR A 139 -12.09 2.95 -4.76
C TYR A 139 -13.48 2.75 -4.16
N LYS A 140 -13.58 2.62 -2.83
CA LYS A 140 -14.86 2.48 -2.11
C LYS A 140 -15.81 3.65 -2.30
N ASP A 141 -15.29 4.86 -2.47
CA ASP A 141 -16.11 6.04 -2.75
C ASP A 141 -16.67 6.04 -4.19
N ARG A 142 -16.04 5.33 -5.10
CA ARG A 142 -16.34 5.36 -6.52
C ARG A 142 -17.07 4.14 -7.04
N ARG A 143 -17.02 3.02 -6.30
CA ARG A 143 -17.57 1.72 -6.73
C ARG A 143 -18.29 1.00 -5.60
N ASN A 144 -19.27 0.22 -6.00
CA ASN A 144 -19.95 -0.70 -5.10
C ASN A 144 -19.07 -1.92 -4.78
N TYR A 145 -19.38 -2.61 -3.66
CA TYR A 145 -18.76 -3.90 -3.33
C TYR A 145 -18.89 -4.88 -4.49
N PRO A 146 -17.88 -5.70 -4.80
CA PRO A 146 -16.66 -5.98 -4.01
C PRO A 146 -15.50 -4.99 -4.26
N HIS A 147 -14.53 -4.94 -3.30
CA HIS A 147 -13.49 -3.90 -3.30
C HIS A 147 -12.05 -4.44 -3.24
N LYS A 148 -11.81 -5.69 -3.64
CA LYS A 148 -10.43 -6.20 -3.78
C LYS A 148 -9.72 -5.53 -4.95
N LEU A 149 -8.39 -5.58 -4.96
CA LEU A 149 -7.58 -5.04 -6.06
C LEU A 149 -8.00 -5.63 -7.43
N CYS A 150 -8.26 -6.93 -7.51
CA CYS A 150 -8.76 -7.57 -8.73
C CYS A 150 -10.07 -6.94 -9.24
N ASN A 151 -10.95 -6.53 -8.33
CA ASN A 151 -12.20 -5.86 -8.72
C ASN A 151 -11.96 -4.44 -9.24
N ALA A 152 -10.97 -3.73 -8.68
CA ALA A 152 -10.54 -2.43 -9.21
C ALA A 152 -9.93 -2.58 -10.61
N ILE A 153 -9.08 -3.58 -10.83
CA ILE A 153 -8.51 -3.93 -12.14
C ILE A 153 -9.61 -4.13 -13.18
N GLU A 154 -10.62 -4.94 -12.86
CA GLU A 154 -11.77 -5.18 -13.74
C GLU A 154 -12.58 -3.89 -14.01
N ALA A 155 -12.92 -3.15 -12.94
CA ALA A 155 -13.76 -1.96 -13.01
C ALA A 155 -13.13 -0.83 -13.83
N TYR A 156 -11.79 -0.75 -13.87
CA TYR A 156 -11.03 0.22 -14.66
C TYR A 156 -10.57 -0.31 -16.02
N GLY A 157 -11.04 -1.49 -16.46
CA GLY A 157 -10.73 -2.05 -17.79
C GLY A 157 -9.27 -2.43 -17.97
N LEU A 158 -8.60 -2.83 -16.89
CA LEU A 158 -7.20 -3.24 -16.85
C LEU A 158 -7.02 -4.77 -16.91
N ALA A 159 -8.11 -5.53 -16.93
CA ALA A 159 -8.07 -6.98 -17.08
C ALA A 159 -7.30 -7.38 -18.36
N GLY A 160 -6.32 -8.29 -18.20
CA GLY A 160 -5.41 -8.69 -19.29
C GLY A 160 -4.30 -7.70 -19.63
N LYS A 161 -4.24 -6.53 -18.96
CA LYS A 161 -3.15 -5.56 -19.10
C LYS A 161 -2.19 -5.60 -17.92
N VAL A 162 -2.70 -5.95 -16.74
CA VAL A 162 -1.92 -6.12 -15.51
C VAL A 162 -2.21 -7.49 -14.91
N VAL A 163 -1.31 -7.96 -14.07
CA VAL A 163 -1.42 -9.21 -13.33
C VAL A 163 -1.72 -8.89 -11.87
N ASN A 164 -2.56 -9.69 -11.22
CA ASN A 164 -2.77 -9.70 -9.77
C ASN A 164 -2.64 -11.15 -9.34
N SER A 165 -1.42 -11.53 -8.97
CA SER A 165 -1.04 -12.93 -8.75
C SER A 165 -0.83 -13.27 -7.28
N HIS A 166 -1.07 -12.33 -6.37
CA HIS A 166 -0.63 -12.41 -4.97
C HIS A 166 0.90 -12.53 -4.87
N ARG A 167 1.59 -11.81 -5.74
CA ARG A 167 2.99 -11.44 -5.63
C ARG A 167 3.03 -9.94 -5.47
N ALA A 168 3.78 -9.46 -4.48
CA ALA A 168 3.79 -8.03 -4.12
C ALA A 168 4.17 -7.15 -5.33
N VAL A 169 5.09 -7.58 -6.17
CA VAL A 169 5.51 -6.82 -7.37
C VAL A 169 4.38 -6.67 -8.38
N ASP A 170 3.62 -7.73 -8.67
CA ASP A 170 2.49 -7.68 -9.61
C ASP A 170 1.39 -6.77 -9.06
N ASP A 171 1.12 -6.84 -7.75
CA ASP A 171 0.06 -6.08 -7.08
C ASP A 171 0.43 -4.59 -6.97
N VAL A 172 1.72 -4.25 -6.76
CA VAL A 172 2.19 -2.85 -6.84
C VAL A 172 2.05 -2.28 -8.24
N ILE A 173 2.48 -3.02 -9.28
CA ILE A 173 2.35 -2.58 -10.68
C ILE A 173 0.88 -2.39 -11.04
N ALA A 174 0.01 -3.33 -10.67
CA ALA A 174 -1.43 -3.20 -10.88
C ALA A 174 -2.00 -2.00 -10.13
N THR A 175 -1.54 -1.73 -8.91
CA THR A 175 -1.95 -0.58 -8.11
C THR A 175 -1.57 0.75 -8.76
N VAL A 176 -0.38 0.85 -9.37
CA VAL A 176 0.03 2.04 -10.17
C VAL A 176 -0.93 2.28 -11.33
N GLU A 177 -1.28 1.24 -12.08
CA GLU A 177 -2.19 1.38 -13.22
C GLU A 177 -3.63 1.72 -12.79
N VAL A 178 -4.13 1.09 -11.71
CA VAL A 178 -5.42 1.45 -11.11
C VAL A 178 -5.43 2.92 -10.67
N MET A 179 -4.37 3.39 -10.02
CA MET A 179 -4.24 4.79 -9.60
C MET A 179 -4.26 5.76 -10.78
N LYS A 180 -3.61 5.40 -11.91
CA LYS A 180 -3.66 6.21 -13.15
C LYS A 180 -5.09 6.34 -13.69
N GLU A 181 -5.85 5.26 -13.70
CA GLU A 181 -7.24 5.29 -14.15
C GLU A 181 -8.15 6.04 -13.17
N MET A 182 -7.90 5.91 -11.86
CA MET A 182 -8.58 6.71 -10.84
C MET A 182 -8.38 8.21 -11.07
N GLU A 183 -7.15 8.63 -11.34
CA GLU A 183 -6.82 10.04 -11.61
C GLU A 183 -7.47 10.56 -12.89
N LYS A 184 -7.52 9.73 -13.96
CA LYS A 184 -8.22 10.08 -15.22
C LYS A 184 -9.72 10.23 -15.02
N GLU A 185 -10.33 9.36 -14.19
CA GLU A 185 -11.76 9.43 -13.88
C GLU A 185 -12.10 10.72 -13.13
N LYS A 186 -11.28 11.06 -12.12
CA LYS A 186 -11.45 12.27 -11.31
C LYS A 186 -10.13 12.63 -10.63
N SER A 187 -9.63 13.83 -10.93
CA SER A 187 -8.39 14.36 -10.36
C SER A 187 -8.65 14.94 -8.96
N ASP A 188 -8.85 14.07 -7.98
CA ASP A 188 -9.12 14.46 -6.59
C ASP A 188 -8.35 13.61 -5.55
N LEU A 189 -7.34 12.85 -6.00
CA LEU A 189 -6.55 11.97 -5.13
C LEU A 189 -5.92 12.74 -3.96
N LEU A 190 -5.48 13.97 -4.18
CA LEU A 190 -4.89 14.82 -3.14
C LEU A 190 -5.84 15.05 -1.96
N ARG A 191 -7.16 15.03 -2.19
CA ARG A 191 -8.18 15.21 -1.15
C ARG A 191 -8.32 14.02 -0.20
N TYR A 192 -7.82 12.83 -0.59
CA TYR A 192 -7.81 11.62 0.23
C TYR A 192 -6.52 11.44 1.04
N VAL A 193 -5.53 12.30 0.85
CA VAL A 193 -4.28 12.20 1.60
C VAL A 193 -4.54 12.30 3.11
N ASN A 194 -4.01 11.34 3.85
CA ASN A 194 -4.22 11.15 5.29
C ASN A 194 -5.69 10.95 5.71
N LEU A 195 -6.52 10.48 4.79
CA LEU A 195 -7.93 10.19 5.03
C LEU A 195 -8.24 8.73 4.66
N PHE A 196 -8.56 7.90 5.65
CA PHE A 196 -8.88 6.49 5.47
C PHE A 196 -10.33 6.22 5.86
N GLY A 197 -11.00 5.44 5.02
CA GLY A 197 -12.36 4.99 5.27
C GLY A 197 -12.41 3.70 6.08
N TYR A 198 -13.35 3.62 7.04
CA TYR A 198 -13.65 2.37 7.72
C TYR A 198 -15.13 2.01 7.61
N HIS A 199 -15.45 0.71 7.67
CA HIS A 199 -16.84 0.26 7.60
C HIS A 199 -17.56 0.55 8.93
N PRO A 200 -18.68 1.30 8.93
CA PRO A 200 -19.34 1.72 10.17
C PRO A 200 -19.76 0.56 11.09
N THR A 201 -20.12 -0.59 10.51
CA THR A 201 -20.57 -1.77 11.26
C THR A 201 -19.41 -2.56 11.88
N TYR A 202 -18.26 -2.65 11.19
CA TYR A 202 -17.14 -3.49 11.60
C TYR A 202 -15.99 -2.73 12.27
N GLY A 203 -16.03 -1.39 12.21
CA GLY A 203 -14.95 -0.56 12.73
C GLY A 203 -13.65 -0.69 11.94
N LEU A 204 -12.53 -0.34 12.57
CA LEU A 204 -11.21 -0.34 11.92
C LEU A 204 -10.56 -1.73 11.86
N GLY A 205 -10.96 -2.66 12.72
CA GLY A 205 -10.33 -3.99 12.83
C GLY A 205 -8.92 -4.01 13.45
N SER A 206 -8.27 -2.84 13.61
CA SER A 206 -6.91 -2.69 14.15
C SER A 206 -6.69 -1.30 14.76
N LYS A 207 -5.51 -1.06 15.33
CA LYS A 207 -5.18 0.25 15.92
C LYS A 207 -5.03 1.30 14.81
N PRO A 208 -5.60 2.51 15.00
CA PRO A 208 -5.46 3.59 14.03
C PRO A 208 -4.01 4.08 13.94
N ILE A 209 -3.63 4.52 12.75
CA ILE A 209 -2.36 5.22 12.50
C ILE A 209 -2.56 6.68 12.91
N SER A 210 -1.79 7.17 13.86
CA SER A 210 -1.98 8.50 14.49
C SER A 210 -1.91 9.69 13.53
N SER A 211 -1.29 9.54 12.37
CA SER A 211 -1.18 10.59 11.33
C SER A 211 -2.30 10.54 10.30
N VAL A 212 -3.28 9.65 10.48
CA VAL A 212 -4.38 9.43 9.55
C VAL A 212 -5.71 9.76 10.22
N THR A 213 -6.56 10.49 9.52
CA THR A 213 -7.95 10.72 9.91
C THR A 213 -8.81 9.57 9.40
N TYR A 214 -9.54 8.93 10.30
CA TYR A 214 -10.46 7.85 9.95
C TYR A 214 -11.90 8.36 9.93
N LYS A 215 -12.63 8.05 8.85
CA LYS A 215 -14.05 8.42 8.71
C LYS A 215 -14.91 7.21 8.38
N PRO A 216 -16.16 7.18 8.85
CA PRO A 216 -17.13 6.16 8.43
C PRO A 216 -17.33 6.20 6.92
N GLN A 217 -17.17 5.04 6.28
CA GLN A 217 -17.35 4.89 4.83
C GLN A 217 -18.34 3.75 4.56
N PRO A 218 -19.65 4.06 4.49
CA PRO A 218 -20.66 3.06 4.17
C PRO A 218 -20.53 2.60 2.71
N THR A 219 -20.97 1.39 2.43
CA THR A 219 -21.00 0.85 1.06
C THR A 219 -22.46 0.63 0.65
N PRO A 220 -22.94 1.22 -0.45
CA PRO A 220 -22.23 2.21 -1.29
C PRO A 220 -22.04 3.57 -0.59
N ALA A 221 -20.98 4.25 -0.93
CA ALA A 221 -20.77 5.62 -0.48
C ALA A 221 -21.79 6.56 -1.16
N ARG A 222 -22.36 7.50 -0.37
CA ARG A 222 -23.31 8.50 -0.90
C ARG A 222 -22.62 9.76 -1.41
N HIS A 223 -21.48 10.07 -0.81
CA HIS A 223 -20.63 11.22 -1.10
C HIS A 223 -19.19 10.83 -0.92
N PRO A 224 -18.24 11.51 -1.58
CA PRO A 224 -16.82 11.31 -1.33
C PRO A 224 -16.48 11.48 0.16
N LEU A 225 -15.58 10.63 0.66
CA LEU A 225 -15.25 10.58 2.09
C LEU A 225 -14.75 11.92 2.63
N TYR A 226 -14.05 12.71 1.80
CA TYR A 226 -13.56 14.03 2.18
C TYR A 226 -14.68 15.08 2.39
N GLU A 227 -15.90 14.81 1.93
CA GLU A 227 -17.08 15.64 2.18
C GLU A 227 -17.82 15.25 3.47
N ASN A 228 -17.55 14.07 4.01
CA ASN A 228 -18.14 13.60 5.25
C ASN A 228 -17.55 14.40 6.44
N GLN A 229 -18.43 14.99 7.29
CA GLN A 229 -18.00 15.77 8.45
C GLN A 229 -17.65 14.90 9.66
N GLU A 230 -18.16 13.67 9.75
CA GLU A 230 -17.87 12.75 10.85
C GLU A 230 -16.45 12.21 10.73
N ALA A 231 -15.70 12.29 11.83
CA ALA A 231 -14.35 11.70 11.92
C ALA A 231 -14.16 11.07 13.30
N LEU A 232 -13.37 9.99 13.35
CA LEU A 232 -13.00 9.34 14.62
C LEU A 232 -11.77 9.98 15.27
N TRP A 233 -10.83 10.47 14.49
CA TRP A 233 -9.50 10.94 14.93
C TRP A 233 -9.06 12.16 14.13
#